data_fd51c3af5b113d26f5596aab5b0ab953
#
_entry.id   fd51c3af5b113d26f5596aab5b0ab953
#
_cell.length_a   1.000
_cell.length_b   1.000
_cell.length_c   1.000
_cell.angle_alpha   90.00
_cell.angle_beta   90.00
_cell.angle_gamma   90.00
#
_symmetry.space_group_name_H-M   'P 1'
#
loop_
_entity.id
_entity.type
_entity.pdbx_description
1 polymer ?
#
loop_
_entity_poly.entity_id
_entity_poly.type
_entity_poly.pdbx_seq_one_letter_code
_entity_poly.pdbx_strand_id
1 'polypeptide(L)'
;MKKIIYLLIGFMFVSQAYAQNYDTENSSEFVLGNGLVINSGNDYHFKLSGLIQPTFSVLVDSVKTDYLFNAKHTFFSFSGFAKPEKVSFLMLADFSLTSPLLDAWVAYHINNNINLSFGQKLISGNNRAMIFKRDNLQFFNRSLLSTNFSGSGREFGLFLDLSLSFNRFNINPSFGITSGDGRSSFGTNSRDVD
;
A
#
# COMPACT_ATOMS: atom_id res chain seq x y z
N MET A 1 30.30 -25.41 -7.75
CA MET A 1 28.96 -25.54 -7.14
C MET A 1 29.00 -25.64 -5.60
N LYS A 2 29.87 -26.47 -4.99
CA LYS A 2 29.95 -26.59 -3.49
C LYS A 2 30.27 -25.26 -2.76
N LYS A 3 31.12 -24.40 -3.32
CA LYS A 3 31.51 -23.11 -2.70
C LYS A 3 30.38 -22.08 -2.63
N ILE A 4 29.41 -22.13 -3.57
CA ILE A 4 28.24 -21.22 -3.59
C ILE A 4 27.24 -21.62 -2.49
N ILE A 5 27.10 -22.91 -2.24
CA ILE A 5 26.21 -23.44 -1.18
C ILE A 5 26.69 -23.01 0.21
N TYR A 6 28.01 -23.01 0.45
CA TYR A 6 28.56 -22.54 1.73
C TYR A 6 28.39 -21.02 1.93
N LEU A 7 28.42 -20.25 0.84
CA LEU A 7 28.17 -18.80 0.90
C LEU A 7 26.70 -18.50 1.23
N LEU A 8 25.77 -19.26 0.66
CA LEU A 8 24.32 -19.14 0.95
C LEU A 8 23.98 -19.58 2.39
N ILE A 9 24.60 -20.65 2.89
CA ILE A 9 24.44 -21.11 4.27
C ILE A 9 25.06 -20.10 5.25
N GLY A 10 26.24 -19.52 4.91
CA GLY A 10 26.87 -18.48 5.71
C GLY A 10 26.03 -17.20 5.83
N PHE A 11 25.29 -16.82 4.77
CA PHE A 11 24.40 -15.67 4.80
C PHE A 11 23.15 -15.88 5.68
N MET A 12 22.67 -17.12 5.81
CA MET A 12 21.55 -17.45 6.72
C MET A 12 21.94 -17.40 8.21
N PHE A 13 23.20 -17.57 8.56
CA PHE A 13 23.64 -17.56 9.96
C PHE A 13 24.04 -16.18 10.50
N VAL A 14 24.29 -15.20 9.64
CA VAL A 14 24.66 -13.83 10.06
C VAL A 14 23.45 -13.03 10.53
N SER A 15 22.24 -13.46 10.24
CA SER A 15 21.01 -12.73 10.59
C SER A 15 20.50 -12.93 12.03
N GLN A 16 21.20 -13.72 12.88
CA GLN A 16 20.72 -14.04 14.25
C GLN A 16 21.52 -13.42 15.40
N ALA A 17 22.46 -12.53 15.15
CA ALA A 17 23.39 -12.07 16.19
C ALA A 17 23.21 -10.59 16.61
N TYR A 18 22.00 -10.09 16.67
CA TYR A 18 21.70 -8.85 17.38
C TYR A 18 20.68 -9.09 18.48
N ALA A 19 21.18 -9.52 19.65
CA ALA A 19 20.44 -9.40 20.89
C ALA A 19 20.31 -7.90 21.23
N GLN A 20 19.13 -7.34 21.06
CA GLN A 20 18.87 -5.94 21.36
C GLN A 20 18.62 -5.76 22.85
N ASN A 21 19.30 -4.76 23.43
CA ASN A 21 18.86 -4.17 24.70
C ASN A 21 17.49 -3.53 24.45
N TYR A 22 16.48 -4.02 25.13
CA TYR A 22 15.12 -3.54 25.06
C TYR A 22 14.99 -2.29 25.93
N ASP A 23 15.21 -1.12 25.33
CA ASP A 23 14.69 0.12 25.91
C ASP A 23 13.18 0.13 25.67
N THR A 24 12.40 0.14 26.72
CA THR A 24 10.94 0.05 26.69
C THR A 24 10.24 1.19 25.97
N GLU A 25 10.95 2.26 25.64
CA GLU A 25 10.42 3.42 24.91
C GLU A 25 10.55 3.31 23.39
N ASN A 26 11.52 2.53 22.89
CA ASN A 26 11.75 2.35 21.45
C ASN A 26 11.78 0.87 21.12
N SER A 27 10.90 0.42 20.26
CA SER A 27 10.85 -0.96 19.81
C SER A 27 10.83 -1.09 18.29
N SER A 28 11.57 -2.06 17.78
CA SER A 28 11.46 -2.47 16.39
C SER A 28 11.20 -3.96 16.33
N GLU A 29 10.17 -4.36 15.59
CA GLU A 29 9.76 -5.74 15.45
C GLU A 29 9.52 -6.07 13.98
N PHE A 30 10.05 -7.19 13.53
CA PHE A 30 9.74 -7.74 12.22
C PHE A 30 8.87 -8.99 12.36
N VAL A 31 7.68 -8.94 11.77
CA VAL A 31 6.74 -10.08 11.73
C VAL A 31 6.49 -10.45 10.27
N LEU A 32 6.74 -11.72 9.94
CA LEU A 32 6.47 -12.24 8.60
C LEU A 32 4.99 -12.06 8.24
N GLY A 33 4.73 -11.46 7.08
CA GLY A 33 3.37 -11.11 6.63
C GLY A 33 2.85 -9.76 7.15
N ASN A 34 3.47 -9.18 8.19
CA ASN A 34 3.11 -7.86 8.70
C ASN A 34 4.16 -6.78 8.35
N GLY A 35 5.43 -7.18 8.22
CA GLY A 35 6.55 -6.28 7.90
C GLY A 35 7.31 -5.81 9.14
N LEU A 36 8.10 -4.75 8.96
CA LEU A 36 8.88 -4.10 10.01
C LEU A 36 8.04 -2.98 10.64
N VAL A 37 7.85 -3.08 11.94
CA VAL A 37 7.19 -2.07 12.76
C VAL A 37 8.24 -1.41 13.66
N ILE A 38 8.27 -0.09 13.68
CA ILE A 38 9.17 0.72 14.50
C ILE A 38 8.30 1.66 15.35
N ASN A 39 8.38 1.52 16.65
CA ASN A 39 7.76 2.42 17.61
C ASN A 39 8.85 3.25 18.30
N SER A 40 8.64 4.55 18.39
CA SER A 40 9.51 5.45 19.13
C SER A 40 8.69 6.21 20.15
N GLY A 41 8.79 5.77 21.40
CA GLY A 41 7.91 6.19 22.46
C GLY A 41 6.44 5.88 22.14
N ASN A 42 5.55 6.70 22.73
CA ASN A 42 4.12 6.65 22.44
C ASN A 42 3.69 7.58 21.28
N ASP A 43 4.65 8.33 20.72
CA ASP A 43 4.36 9.43 19.81
C ASP A 43 4.48 9.05 18.33
N TYR A 44 5.28 8.03 18.01
CA TYR A 44 5.58 7.68 16.63
C TYR A 44 5.45 6.19 16.37
N HIS A 45 4.75 5.86 15.31
CA HIS A 45 4.63 4.49 14.82
C HIS A 45 4.88 4.48 13.32
N PHE A 46 5.84 3.68 12.88
CA PHE A 46 6.17 3.49 11.47
C PHE A 46 6.06 2.02 11.11
N LYS A 47 5.54 1.75 9.93
CA LYS A 47 5.41 0.41 9.39
C LYS A 47 5.92 0.36 7.96
N LEU A 48 6.87 -0.53 7.73
CA LEU A 48 7.41 -0.84 6.41
C LEU A 48 6.97 -2.25 6.04
N SER A 49 6.30 -2.43 4.91
CA SER A 49 5.89 -3.74 4.44
C SER A 49 6.07 -3.90 2.94
N GLY A 50 6.23 -5.15 2.51
CA GLY A 50 6.37 -5.51 1.12
C GLY A 50 5.65 -6.81 0.81
N LEU A 51 5.16 -6.94 -0.43
CA LEU A 51 4.51 -8.15 -0.93
C LEU A 51 4.94 -8.36 -2.38
N ILE A 52 5.45 -9.55 -2.68
CA ILE A 52 5.74 -9.97 -4.05
C ILE A 52 4.77 -11.09 -4.40
N GLN A 53 4.11 -10.96 -5.55
CA GLN A 53 3.21 -11.97 -6.10
C GLN A 53 3.83 -12.56 -7.37
N PRO A 54 4.64 -13.63 -7.26
CA PRO A 54 5.18 -14.31 -8.43
C PRO A 54 4.08 -15.07 -9.16
N THR A 55 4.19 -15.12 -10.49
CA THR A 55 3.32 -15.91 -11.35
C THR A 55 4.14 -16.76 -12.30
N PHE A 56 3.68 -17.97 -12.52
CA PHE A 56 4.16 -18.86 -13.56
C PHE A 56 3.03 -19.13 -14.54
N SER A 57 3.27 -18.92 -15.82
CA SER A 57 2.29 -19.14 -16.87
C SER A 57 2.87 -20.06 -17.94
N VAL A 58 2.04 -20.98 -18.40
CA VAL A 58 2.34 -21.84 -19.54
C VAL A 58 1.37 -21.47 -20.65
N LEU A 59 1.90 -20.97 -21.75
CA LEU A 59 1.13 -20.64 -22.95
C LEU A 59 1.34 -21.78 -23.96
N VAL A 60 0.28 -22.51 -24.23
CA VAL A 60 0.29 -23.62 -25.19
C VAL A 60 -0.45 -23.19 -26.45
N ASP A 61 0.28 -23.07 -27.54
CA ASP A 61 -0.27 -22.89 -28.88
C ASP A 61 -0.06 -24.17 -29.67
N SER A 62 -0.76 -24.35 -30.79
CA SER A 62 -0.67 -25.53 -31.65
C SER A 62 0.75 -25.81 -32.20
N VAL A 63 1.63 -24.80 -32.18
CA VAL A 63 2.99 -24.87 -32.73
C VAL A 63 4.07 -24.75 -31.67
N LYS A 64 3.77 -24.06 -30.51
CA LYS A 64 4.79 -23.70 -29.54
C LYS A 64 4.22 -23.69 -28.12
N THR A 65 5.06 -24.09 -27.17
CA THR A 65 4.78 -23.94 -25.75
C THR A 65 5.77 -22.96 -25.14
N ASP A 66 5.28 -21.87 -24.57
CA ASP A 66 6.09 -20.86 -23.90
C ASP A 66 5.88 -20.89 -22.38
N TYR A 67 6.97 -20.78 -21.64
CA TYR A 67 6.99 -20.72 -20.19
C TYR A 67 7.37 -19.31 -19.76
N LEU A 68 6.54 -18.68 -18.93
CA LEU A 68 6.76 -17.32 -18.46
C LEU A 68 6.75 -17.28 -16.93
N PHE A 69 7.85 -16.80 -16.36
CA PHE A 69 7.94 -16.40 -14.98
C PHE A 69 7.84 -14.88 -14.88
N ASN A 70 6.96 -14.39 -14.03
CA ASN A 70 6.75 -12.95 -13.85
C ASN A 70 6.40 -12.64 -12.39
N ALA A 71 6.61 -11.40 -11.98
CA ALA A 71 6.05 -10.84 -10.76
C ALA A 71 4.83 -9.99 -11.13
N LYS A 72 3.63 -10.50 -10.87
CA LYS A 72 2.39 -9.81 -11.20
C LYS A 72 2.22 -8.50 -10.45
N HIS A 73 2.62 -8.50 -9.18
CA HIS A 73 2.63 -7.34 -8.30
C HIS A 73 3.87 -7.39 -7.40
N THR A 74 4.45 -6.22 -7.20
CA THR A 74 5.55 -6.01 -6.24
C THR A 74 5.24 -4.76 -5.45
N PHE A 75 4.51 -4.95 -4.35
CA PHE A 75 4.11 -3.86 -3.47
C PHE A 75 5.18 -3.54 -2.46
N PHE A 76 5.32 -2.25 -2.22
CA PHE A 76 6.07 -1.68 -1.12
C PHE A 76 5.21 -0.62 -0.46
N SER A 77 5.08 -0.66 0.85
CA SER A 77 4.35 0.36 1.60
C SER A 77 5.13 0.85 2.80
N PHE A 78 5.07 2.16 2.98
CA PHE A 78 5.56 2.87 4.15
C PHE A 78 4.41 3.68 4.74
N SER A 79 4.07 3.43 5.97
CA SER A 79 2.95 4.07 6.65
C SER A 79 3.28 4.35 8.10
N GLY A 80 2.53 5.22 8.72
CA GLY A 80 2.72 5.51 10.12
C GLY A 80 1.78 6.59 10.64
N PHE A 81 1.94 6.88 11.93
CA PHE A 81 1.31 8.00 12.59
C PHE A 81 2.26 8.71 13.55
N ALA A 82 1.99 9.97 13.79
CA ALA A 82 2.76 10.84 14.67
C ALA A 82 1.83 11.62 15.60
N LYS A 83 2.34 11.97 16.79
CA LYS A 83 1.64 12.71 17.86
C LYS A 83 0.28 12.09 18.18
N PRO A 84 0.22 11.21 19.18
CA PRO A 84 -0.74 10.13 19.31
C PRO A 84 -1.95 10.30 18.38
N GLU A 85 -1.86 9.64 17.24
CA GLU A 85 -2.93 9.51 16.23
C GLU A 85 -3.43 10.81 15.55
N LYS A 86 -2.75 11.95 15.73
CA LYS A 86 -3.18 13.20 15.07
C LYS A 86 -2.75 13.33 13.63
N VAL A 87 -1.62 12.76 13.28
CA VAL A 87 -1.12 12.79 11.90
C VAL A 87 -0.84 11.36 11.47
N SER A 88 -1.40 10.95 10.35
CA SER A 88 -1.07 9.67 9.72
C SER A 88 -0.67 9.87 8.27
N PHE A 89 0.06 8.91 7.72
CA PHE A 89 0.48 8.93 6.33
C PHE A 89 0.57 7.53 5.76
N LEU A 90 0.47 7.46 4.44
CA LEU A 90 0.72 6.23 3.68
C LEU A 90 1.42 6.59 2.38
N MET A 91 2.45 5.83 2.06
CA MET A 91 3.05 5.75 0.73
C MET A 91 2.99 4.29 0.29
N LEU A 92 2.37 4.03 -0.87
CA LEU A 92 2.21 2.70 -1.45
C LEU A 92 2.65 2.73 -2.90
N ALA A 93 3.55 1.83 -3.26
CA ALA A 93 4.00 1.65 -4.64
C ALA A 93 3.82 0.20 -5.09
N ASP A 94 3.60 0.01 -6.40
CA ASP A 94 3.64 -1.29 -7.08
C ASP A 94 4.67 -1.22 -8.21
N PHE A 95 5.84 -1.78 -7.96
CA PHE A 95 6.97 -1.74 -8.91
C PHE A 95 6.76 -2.61 -10.17
N SER A 96 5.67 -3.35 -10.25
CA SER A 96 5.28 -4.05 -11.46
C SER A 96 4.62 -3.13 -12.50
N LEU A 97 4.31 -1.89 -12.13
CA LEU A 97 3.65 -0.90 -12.98
C LEU A 97 4.63 0.11 -13.54
N THR A 98 4.36 0.63 -14.75
CA THR A 98 5.13 1.72 -15.38
C THR A 98 5.11 2.99 -14.53
N SER A 99 3.98 3.29 -13.87
CA SER A 99 3.85 4.35 -12.87
C SER A 99 3.65 3.69 -11.50
N PRO A 100 4.72 3.48 -10.73
CA PRO A 100 4.67 2.64 -9.54
C PRO A 100 3.89 3.25 -8.38
N LEU A 101 3.87 4.57 -8.23
CA LEU A 101 3.21 5.21 -7.10
C LEU A 101 1.70 5.03 -7.17
N LEU A 102 1.15 4.39 -6.16
CA LEU A 102 -0.29 4.16 -6.02
C LEU A 102 -0.92 5.16 -5.07
N ASP A 103 -0.48 5.18 -3.84
CA ASP A 103 -1.01 6.07 -2.79
C ASP A 103 0.15 6.86 -2.18
N ALA A 104 -0.05 8.16 -2.00
CA ALA A 104 0.86 9.04 -1.27
C ALA A 104 0.03 10.16 -0.66
N TRP A 105 -0.30 10.04 0.60
CA TRP A 105 -1.12 10.99 1.31
C TRP A 105 -0.70 11.18 2.76
N VAL A 106 -1.05 12.34 3.30
CA VAL A 106 -0.95 12.68 4.71
C VAL A 106 -2.34 13.06 5.20
N ALA A 107 -2.70 12.63 6.39
CA ALA A 107 -3.97 12.92 7.00
C ALA A 107 -3.79 13.55 8.39
N TYR A 108 -4.66 14.50 8.71
CA TYR A 108 -4.78 15.12 10.02
C TYR A 108 -6.11 14.72 10.64
N HIS A 109 -6.06 14.06 11.79
CA HIS A 109 -7.21 13.64 12.57
C HIS A 109 -7.62 14.78 13.52
N ILE A 110 -8.65 15.52 13.13
CA ILE A 110 -9.18 16.63 13.94
C ILE A 110 -9.73 16.07 15.27
N ASN A 111 -10.47 14.98 15.15
CA ASN A 111 -10.93 14.15 16.26
C ASN A 111 -11.16 12.71 15.74
N ASN A 112 -11.67 11.82 16.59
CA ASN A 112 -11.91 10.40 16.22
C ASN A 112 -12.94 10.22 15.09
N ASN A 113 -13.70 11.25 14.76
CA ASN A 113 -14.80 11.21 13.81
C ASN A 113 -14.54 12.03 12.54
N ILE A 114 -13.53 12.89 12.54
CA ILE A 114 -13.24 13.81 11.44
C ILE A 114 -11.78 13.71 11.05
N ASN A 115 -11.56 13.32 9.81
CA ASN A 115 -10.24 13.15 9.23
C ASN A 115 -10.11 13.97 7.96
N LEU A 116 -9.10 14.83 7.89
CA LEU A 116 -8.75 15.63 6.72
C LEU A 116 -7.47 15.06 6.11
N SER A 117 -7.51 14.65 4.85
CA SER A 117 -6.34 14.10 4.16
C SER A 117 -6.04 14.83 2.87
N PHE A 118 -4.75 14.92 2.54
CA PHE A 118 -4.26 15.55 1.33
C PHE A 118 -3.25 14.63 0.65
N GLY A 119 -3.34 14.51 -0.67
CA GLY A 119 -2.46 13.69 -1.49
C GLY A 119 -3.23 12.76 -2.41
N GLN A 120 -2.52 11.78 -2.96
CA GLN A 120 -3.12 10.77 -3.83
C GLN A 120 -3.59 9.58 -3.02
N LYS A 121 -4.87 9.28 -3.08
CA LYS A 121 -5.44 8.10 -2.43
C LYS A 121 -6.55 7.45 -3.25
N LEU A 122 -6.89 6.24 -2.86
CA LEU A 122 -8.03 5.52 -3.43
C LEU A 122 -9.33 6.21 -3.07
N ILE A 123 -10.18 6.47 -4.09
CA ILE A 123 -11.53 7.02 -3.90
C ILE A 123 -12.50 5.86 -3.66
N SER A 124 -13.22 5.89 -2.57
CA SER A 124 -14.19 4.84 -2.19
C SER A 124 -15.56 4.96 -2.88
N GLY A 125 -15.75 5.94 -3.77
CA GLY A 125 -17.08 6.37 -4.23
C GLY A 125 -17.80 5.45 -5.21
N ASN A 126 -17.13 4.75 -6.10
CA ASN A 126 -17.82 4.20 -7.27
C ASN A 126 -17.75 2.70 -7.46
N ASN A 127 -16.95 1.95 -6.71
CA ASN A 127 -16.82 0.54 -6.98
C ASN A 127 -16.41 -0.27 -5.73
N ARG A 128 -17.17 -1.30 -5.45
CA ARG A 128 -16.90 -2.26 -4.37
C ARG A 128 -15.48 -2.87 -4.43
N ALA A 129 -14.89 -2.94 -5.62
CA ALA A 129 -13.51 -3.37 -5.80
C ALA A 129 -12.47 -2.44 -5.16
N MET A 130 -12.83 -1.18 -4.90
CA MET A 130 -11.96 -0.20 -4.28
C MET A 130 -11.96 -0.27 -2.76
N ILE A 131 -13.01 -0.86 -2.19
CA ILE A 131 -13.19 -0.99 -0.74
C ILE A 131 -12.30 -2.10 -0.18
N PHE A 132 -12.05 -3.16 -0.97
CA PHE A 132 -11.26 -4.29 -0.51
C PHE A 132 -9.78 -4.11 -0.84
N LYS A 133 -8.94 -4.18 0.17
CA LYS A 133 -7.49 -4.31 0.00
C LYS A 133 -7.18 -5.60 -0.76
N ARG A 134 -6.07 -5.61 -1.51
CA ARG A 134 -5.70 -6.77 -2.34
C ARG A 134 -5.39 -8.03 -1.55
N ASP A 135 -4.86 -7.87 -0.35
CA ASP A 135 -4.60 -8.94 0.62
C ASP A 135 -5.87 -9.65 1.11
N ASN A 136 -7.03 -8.97 1.01
CA ASN A 136 -8.33 -9.52 1.38
C ASN A 136 -9.14 -10.06 0.19
N LEU A 137 -8.57 -10.11 -1.01
CA LEU A 137 -9.25 -10.67 -2.18
C LEU A 137 -9.21 -12.20 -2.12
N GLN A 138 -10.37 -12.82 -2.33
CA GLN A 138 -10.48 -14.29 -2.42
C GLN A 138 -9.82 -14.87 -3.68
N PHE A 139 -9.69 -14.05 -4.74
CA PHE A 139 -9.09 -14.45 -6.01
C PHE A 139 -7.94 -13.51 -6.37
N PHE A 140 -6.95 -14.02 -7.10
CA PHE A 140 -5.79 -13.27 -7.55
C PHE A 140 -6.12 -12.07 -8.44
N ASN A 141 -7.25 -12.10 -9.11
CA ASN A 141 -7.69 -11.05 -10.03
C ASN A 141 -8.96 -10.38 -9.53
N ARG A 142 -9.03 -9.07 -9.71
CA ARG A 142 -10.30 -8.35 -9.63
C ARG A 142 -11.17 -8.73 -10.83
N SER A 143 -12.50 -8.70 -10.67
CA SER A 143 -13.40 -8.97 -11.79
C SER A 143 -13.17 -7.95 -12.92
N LEU A 144 -13.35 -8.39 -14.18
CA LEU A 144 -13.24 -7.52 -15.35
C LEU A 144 -14.22 -6.35 -15.30
N LEU A 145 -15.42 -6.57 -14.77
CA LEU A 145 -16.40 -5.49 -14.55
C LEU A 145 -15.83 -4.42 -13.63
N SER A 146 -15.21 -4.83 -12.53
CA SER A 146 -14.62 -3.93 -11.57
C SER A 146 -13.50 -3.07 -12.16
N THR A 147 -12.66 -3.65 -13.00
CA THR A 147 -11.55 -2.94 -13.65
C THR A 147 -12.02 -2.00 -14.75
N ASN A 148 -13.08 -2.37 -15.48
CA ASN A 148 -13.60 -1.54 -16.58
C ASN A 148 -14.41 -0.33 -16.09
N PHE A 149 -15.15 -0.48 -14.98
CA PHE A 149 -15.95 0.64 -14.43
C PHE A 149 -15.17 1.57 -13.50
N SER A 150 -13.96 1.20 -13.12
CA SER A 150 -13.14 1.97 -12.20
C SER A 150 -11.77 2.20 -12.79
N GLY A 151 -11.64 3.17 -13.67
CA GLY A 151 -10.41 3.52 -14.38
C GLY A 151 -9.16 3.56 -13.48
N SER A 152 -8.77 4.69 -12.96
CA SER A 152 -7.61 4.76 -12.05
C SER A 152 -7.97 4.45 -10.60
N GLY A 153 -9.19 4.78 -10.20
CA GLY A 153 -9.70 4.65 -8.84
C GLY A 153 -8.94 5.44 -7.79
N ARG A 154 -7.96 6.21 -8.22
CA ARG A 154 -7.12 7.04 -7.38
C ARG A 154 -7.08 8.44 -7.93
N GLU A 155 -7.16 9.40 -7.03
CA GLU A 155 -7.12 10.81 -7.37
C GLU A 155 -6.22 11.56 -6.39
N PHE A 156 -5.61 12.62 -6.86
CA PHE A 156 -4.88 13.57 -6.04
C PHE A 156 -5.82 14.70 -5.63
N GLY A 157 -5.86 15.01 -4.35
CA GLY A 157 -6.76 16.03 -3.85
C GLY A 157 -6.77 16.22 -2.35
N LEU A 158 -7.78 16.94 -1.90
CA LEU A 158 -8.14 17.14 -0.50
C LEU A 158 -9.40 16.33 -0.19
N PHE A 159 -9.37 15.58 0.89
CA PHE A 159 -10.46 14.69 1.28
C PHE A 159 -10.86 14.92 2.74
N LEU A 160 -12.16 14.94 2.97
CA LEU A 160 -12.76 14.98 4.29
C LEU A 160 -13.53 13.68 4.52
N ASP A 161 -13.05 12.87 5.46
CA ASP A 161 -13.69 11.63 5.85
C ASP A 161 -14.36 11.81 7.22
N LEU A 162 -15.63 11.45 7.32
CA LEU A 162 -16.41 11.53 8.55
C LEU A 162 -16.82 10.13 9.00
N SER A 163 -16.87 9.92 10.31
CA SER A 163 -17.36 8.68 10.92
C SER A 163 -18.49 9.02 11.88
N LEU A 164 -19.72 8.73 11.47
CA LEU A 164 -20.93 9.03 12.24
C LEU A 164 -21.52 7.71 12.74
N SER A 165 -21.50 7.52 14.06
CA SER A 165 -22.05 6.32 14.72
C SER A 165 -23.40 6.65 15.36
N PHE A 166 -24.40 5.89 14.97
CA PHE A 166 -25.74 5.91 15.54
C PHE A 166 -26.00 4.57 16.23
N ASN A 167 -26.93 4.52 17.14
CA ASN A 167 -27.20 3.32 17.95
C ASN A 167 -27.38 2.01 17.14
N ARG A 168 -27.80 2.09 15.89
CA ARG A 168 -28.10 0.91 15.04
C ARG A 168 -27.33 0.86 13.73
N PHE A 169 -26.65 1.92 13.35
CA PHE A 169 -25.91 1.97 12.07
C PHE A 169 -24.77 2.99 12.14
N ASN A 170 -23.74 2.74 11.33
CA ASN A 170 -22.62 3.63 11.12
C ASN A 170 -22.66 4.16 9.69
N ILE A 171 -22.45 5.46 9.54
CA ILE A 171 -22.35 6.12 8.24
C ILE A 171 -20.96 6.76 8.17
N ASN A 172 -20.22 6.46 7.10
CA ASN A 172 -18.90 7.02 6.86
C ASN A 172 -18.90 7.81 5.53
N PRO A 173 -19.46 9.03 5.50
CA PRO A 173 -19.42 9.86 4.31
C PRO A 173 -17.99 10.36 4.07
N SER A 174 -17.58 10.39 2.80
CA SER A 174 -16.32 10.94 2.33
C SER A 174 -16.58 11.96 1.25
N PHE A 175 -15.97 13.13 1.38
CA PHE A 175 -16.02 14.22 0.42
C PHE A 175 -14.62 14.47 -0.11
N GLY A 176 -14.49 14.75 -1.39
CA GLY A 176 -13.18 15.01 -2.00
C GLY A 176 -13.26 16.09 -3.06
N ILE A 177 -12.24 16.95 -3.10
CA ILE A 177 -11.96 17.86 -4.20
C ILE A 177 -10.67 17.37 -4.82
N THR A 178 -10.73 16.94 -6.07
CA THR A 178 -9.62 16.26 -6.75
C THR A 178 -9.24 16.96 -8.06
N SER A 179 -8.02 16.73 -8.53
CA SER A 179 -7.53 17.26 -9.80
C SER A 179 -8.22 16.66 -11.02
N GLY A 180 -8.75 15.44 -10.91
CA GLY A 180 -9.34 14.71 -12.03
C GLY A 180 -8.31 14.03 -12.95
N ASP A 181 -7.02 14.08 -12.62
CA ASP A 181 -5.93 13.54 -13.46
C ASP A 181 -5.59 12.08 -13.12
N GLY A 182 -6.34 11.48 -12.21
CA GLY A 182 -6.11 10.13 -11.74
C GLY A 182 -4.75 10.01 -11.04
N ARG A 183 -3.94 9.01 -11.44
CA ARG A 183 -2.59 8.78 -10.89
C ARG A 183 -1.50 9.63 -11.53
N SER A 184 -1.85 10.50 -12.46
CA SER A 184 -0.89 11.31 -13.24
C SER A 184 -0.52 12.63 -12.58
N SER A 185 -1.02 12.90 -11.37
CA SER A 185 -0.78 14.16 -10.65
C SER A 185 0.63 14.31 -10.08
N PHE A 186 1.42 13.23 -10.04
CA PHE A 186 2.83 13.29 -9.66
C PHE A 186 3.70 13.30 -10.92
N GLY A 187 4.51 14.33 -11.06
CA GLY A 187 5.44 14.50 -12.19
C GLY A 187 5.15 15.73 -13.02
N THR A 188 5.90 15.87 -14.11
CA THR A 188 5.88 17.02 -15.01
C THR A 188 4.74 17.02 -16.05
N ASN A 189 3.74 16.20 -15.89
CA ASN A 189 2.53 16.30 -16.70
C ASN A 189 1.66 17.45 -16.20
N SER A 190 2.28 18.62 -16.00
CA SER A 190 1.54 19.85 -16.05
C SER A 190 0.84 19.86 -17.43
N ARG A 191 -0.47 19.96 -17.45
CA ARG A 191 -1.14 20.48 -18.63
C ARG A 191 -0.38 21.75 -18.96
N ASP A 192 0.27 21.79 -20.11
CA ASP A 192 0.83 23.00 -20.61
C ASP A 192 -0.32 24.00 -20.62
N VAL A 193 -0.25 24.92 -19.67
CA VAL A 193 -1.16 26.06 -19.65
C VAL A 193 -0.58 27.01 -20.68
N ASP A 194 -1.00 26.81 -21.93
CA ASP A 194 -0.79 27.77 -23.00
C ASP A 194 -1.59 29.05 -22.70
#